data_8cf8d446004ca7d9bbfc74e0c8d52cec
#
_entry.id   8cf8d446004ca7d9bbfc74e0c8d52cec
#
_cell.length_a   1.000
_cell.length_b   1.000
_cell.length_c   1.000
_cell.angle_alpha   90.00
_cell.angle_beta   90.00
_cell.angle_gamma   90.00
#
_symmetry.space_group_name_H-M   'P 1'
#
loop_
_entity.id
_entity.type
_entity.pdbx_description
1 polymer ?
#
loop_
_entity_poly.entity_id
_entity_poly.type
_entity_poly.pdbx_seq_one_letter_code
_entity_poly.pdbx_strand_id
1 'polypeptide(L)'
;MIEFIRKHMGWMMWIIVGLITVTFLFFGIYPSSQGQGAVAKVGDTVITTEELNIAYRNLYENYREIMKGQINENLTKGLRNQALQELIVNRLLVTEAEREGIKVTNEELQEAIMRIPAFLQNGRFNKQIYERTLDRINMSPALFEASQREYLLRLKLERLVKDSVAVGDAELVAAYMKRNPNAKPGDFEKSRESFRQSYLAEKQRDALTAYIRSIQTRIPVKIEDKALKS
;
A
#
# COMPACT_ATOMS: atom_id res chain seq x y z
N MET A 1 -58.07 18.29 0.23
CA MET A 1 -56.75 17.92 -0.26
C MET A 1 -55.72 17.72 0.85
N ILE A 2 -55.70 18.52 1.89
CA ILE A 2 -54.69 18.44 2.98
C ILE A 2 -54.86 17.22 3.88
N GLU A 3 -56.06 16.69 4.08
CA GLU A 3 -56.31 15.48 4.91
C GLU A 3 -55.81 14.18 4.27
N PHE A 4 -55.81 14.09 2.95
CA PHE A 4 -55.30 12.90 2.24
C PHE A 4 -53.78 12.78 2.39
N ILE A 5 -53.05 13.88 2.39
CA ILE A 5 -51.62 13.94 2.60
C ILE A 5 -51.25 13.50 4.03
N ARG A 6 -52.05 13.94 5.03
CA ARG A 6 -51.78 13.65 6.45
C ARG A 6 -52.02 12.18 6.81
N LYS A 7 -52.97 11.51 6.15
CA LYS A 7 -53.29 10.09 6.38
C LYS A 7 -52.25 9.13 5.79
N HIS A 8 -51.50 9.55 4.75
CA HIS A 8 -50.51 8.74 4.07
C HIS A 8 -49.07 9.19 4.33
N MET A 9 -48.87 10.19 5.19
CA MET A 9 -47.58 10.80 5.48
C MET A 9 -46.59 9.79 6.06
N GLY A 10 -47.04 8.84 6.91
CA GLY A 10 -46.21 7.78 7.45
C GLY A 10 -45.73 6.81 6.36
N TRP A 11 -46.59 6.38 5.46
CA TRP A 11 -46.24 5.46 4.37
C TRP A 11 -45.37 6.15 3.31
N MET A 12 -45.68 7.38 2.94
CA MET A 12 -44.83 8.20 2.04
C MET A 12 -43.42 8.41 2.62
N MET A 13 -43.29 8.64 3.93
CA MET A 13 -42.01 8.80 4.59
C MET A 13 -41.17 7.49 4.49
N TRP A 14 -41.81 6.33 4.65
CA TRP A 14 -41.12 5.02 4.45
C TRP A 14 -40.69 4.76 3.00
N ILE A 15 -41.50 5.22 2.01
CA ILE A 15 -41.13 5.16 0.60
C ILE A 15 -39.93 6.07 0.31
N ILE A 16 -39.92 7.28 0.83
CA ILE A 16 -38.83 8.26 0.65
C ILE A 16 -37.54 7.71 1.33
N VAL A 17 -37.64 7.22 2.57
CA VAL A 17 -36.53 6.61 3.26
C VAL A 17 -36.03 5.37 2.51
N GLY A 18 -36.91 4.51 2.03
CA GLY A 18 -36.56 3.35 1.20
C GLY A 18 -35.88 3.75 -0.11
N LEU A 19 -36.41 4.77 -0.80
CA LEU A 19 -35.80 5.30 -2.04
C LEU A 19 -34.41 5.87 -1.78
N ILE A 20 -34.25 6.65 -0.70
CA ILE A 20 -32.95 7.20 -0.29
C ILE A 20 -31.99 6.06 0.06
N THR A 21 -32.43 5.06 0.83
CA THR A 21 -31.61 3.89 1.19
C THR A 21 -31.22 3.09 -0.03
N VAL A 22 -32.12 2.86 -0.98
CA VAL A 22 -31.84 2.19 -2.25
C VAL A 22 -30.85 3.01 -3.08
N THR A 23 -31.04 4.34 -3.15
CA THR A 23 -30.09 5.22 -3.85
C THR A 23 -28.70 5.16 -3.21
N PHE A 24 -28.61 5.16 -1.88
CA PHE A 24 -27.33 4.98 -1.18
C PHE A 24 -26.70 3.59 -1.39
N LEU A 25 -27.51 2.54 -1.49
CA LEU A 25 -27.02 1.17 -1.77
C LEU A 25 -26.54 1.02 -3.22
N PHE A 26 -27.22 1.62 -4.20
CA PHE A 26 -26.86 1.51 -5.63
C PHE A 26 -25.82 2.54 -6.09
N PHE A 27 -25.82 3.74 -5.52
CA PHE A 27 -24.83 4.76 -5.84
C PHE A 27 -23.67 4.81 -4.86
N GLY A 28 -23.58 3.84 -3.93
CA GLY A 28 -22.53 3.67 -2.94
C GLY A 28 -21.97 5.02 -2.46
N ILE A 29 -21.81 5.24 -1.18
CA ILE A 29 -20.97 6.34 -0.69
C ILE A 29 -19.51 5.96 -0.96
N TYR A 30 -19.17 5.80 -2.24
CA TYR A 30 -17.82 6.10 -2.67
C TYR A 30 -17.82 7.62 -2.82
N PRO A 31 -17.02 8.36 -2.06
CA PRO A 31 -16.69 9.70 -2.48
C PRO A 31 -16.21 9.52 -3.92
N SER A 32 -17.03 9.92 -4.88
CA SER A 32 -16.67 9.90 -6.28
C SER A 32 -15.44 10.80 -6.39
N SER A 33 -14.25 10.19 -6.42
CA SER A 33 -12.98 10.85 -6.72
C SER A 33 -12.95 11.42 -8.15
N GLN A 34 -14.12 11.47 -8.81
CA GLN A 34 -14.31 12.08 -10.13
C GLN A 34 -14.07 13.59 -10.17
N GLY A 35 -13.92 14.26 -9.01
CA GLY A 35 -13.54 15.69 -8.93
C GLY A 35 -12.05 15.93 -8.65
N GLN A 36 -11.33 14.94 -8.16
CA GLN A 36 -9.88 14.99 -7.97
C GLN A 36 -9.24 14.25 -9.13
N GLY A 37 -8.46 14.94 -9.97
CA GLY A 37 -7.89 14.38 -11.18
C GLY A 37 -7.28 12.99 -10.94
N ALA A 38 -7.72 11.99 -11.71
CA ALA A 38 -7.12 10.68 -11.71
C ALA A 38 -5.73 10.78 -12.36
N VAL A 39 -4.72 10.16 -11.74
CA VAL A 39 -3.36 10.07 -12.29
C VAL A 39 -3.06 8.69 -12.84
N ALA A 40 -3.69 7.66 -12.28
CA ALA A 40 -3.64 6.31 -12.82
C ALA A 40 -4.86 5.50 -12.38
N LYS A 41 -5.14 4.42 -13.11
CA LYS A 41 -6.14 3.41 -12.75
C LYS A 41 -5.47 2.05 -12.75
N VAL A 42 -5.67 1.28 -11.67
CA VAL A 42 -5.17 -0.08 -11.48
C VAL A 42 -6.37 -1.00 -11.29
N GLY A 43 -6.68 -1.82 -12.28
CA GLY A 43 -7.96 -2.55 -12.32
C GLY A 43 -9.13 -1.58 -12.23
N ASP A 44 -9.95 -1.72 -11.19
CA ASP A 44 -11.08 -0.82 -10.93
C ASP A 44 -10.77 0.32 -9.96
N THR A 45 -9.60 0.34 -9.35
CA THR A 45 -9.20 1.34 -8.35
C THR A 45 -8.46 2.51 -9.00
N VAL A 46 -8.81 3.73 -8.60
CA VAL A 46 -8.20 4.97 -9.07
C VAL A 46 -7.11 5.42 -8.09
N ILE A 47 -6.00 5.89 -8.63
CA ILE A 47 -4.98 6.65 -7.89
C ILE A 47 -5.21 8.11 -8.20
N THR A 48 -5.41 8.92 -7.17
CA THR A 48 -5.74 10.34 -7.29
C THR A 48 -4.49 11.23 -7.34
N THR A 49 -4.65 12.46 -7.83
CA THR A 49 -3.60 13.49 -7.78
C THR A 49 -3.18 13.79 -6.33
N GLU A 50 -4.12 13.74 -5.39
CA GLU A 50 -3.83 13.97 -3.98
C GLU A 50 -2.94 12.89 -3.39
N GLU A 51 -3.26 11.59 -3.63
CA GLU A 51 -2.40 10.47 -3.24
C GLU A 51 -0.99 10.61 -3.81
N LEU A 52 -0.88 10.96 -5.10
CA LEU A 52 0.42 11.19 -5.73
C LEU A 52 1.18 12.36 -5.08
N ASN A 53 0.51 13.46 -4.78
CA ASN A 53 1.15 14.61 -4.15
C ASN A 53 1.62 14.30 -2.71
N ILE A 54 0.87 13.50 -1.96
CA ILE A 54 1.27 13.05 -0.62
C ILE A 54 2.49 12.11 -0.74
N ALA A 55 2.44 11.11 -1.60
CA ALA A 55 3.54 10.17 -1.82
C ALA A 55 4.82 10.89 -2.31
N TYR A 56 4.67 11.79 -3.27
CA TYR A 56 5.77 12.60 -3.78
C TYR A 56 6.39 13.46 -2.68
N ARG A 57 5.57 14.16 -1.87
CA ARG A 57 6.06 15.01 -0.77
C ARG A 57 6.86 14.21 0.25
N ASN A 58 6.36 13.05 0.65
CA ASN A 58 7.05 12.16 1.58
C ASN A 58 8.41 11.70 1.02
N LEU A 59 8.43 11.33 -0.25
CA LEU A 59 9.66 10.92 -0.94
C LEU A 59 10.64 12.09 -1.06
N TYR A 60 10.15 13.28 -1.45
CA TYR A 60 10.95 14.49 -1.58
C TYR A 60 11.60 14.91 -0.25
N GLU A 61 10.86 14.91 0.86
CA GLU A 61 11.40 15.27 2.18
C GLU A 61 12.49 14.28 2.62
N ASN A 62 12.30 12.98 2.42
CA ASN A 62 13.32 11.97 2.71
C ASN A 62 14.59 12.20 1.89
N TYR A 63 14.47 12.48 0.60
CA TYR A 63 15.63 12.78 -0.25
C TYR A 63 16.28 14.11 0.12
N ARG A 64 15.50 15.12 0.50
CA ARG A 64 16.01 16.43 0.93
C ARG A 64 16.90 16.30 2.17
N GLU A 65 16.53 15.47 3.13
CA GLU A 65 17.34 15.19 4.32
C GLU A 65 18.66 14.49 3.95
N ILE A 66 18.60 13.46 3.11
CA ILE A 66 19.78 12.69 2.68
C ILE A 66 20.73 13.55 1.84
N MET A 67 20.20 14.33 0.90
CA MET A 67 20.97 15.14 -0.04
C MET A 67 21.32 16.55 0.50
N LYS A 68 21.03 16.82 1.79
CA LYS A 68 21.30 18.13 2.44
C LYS A 68 20.76 19.32 1.63
N GLY A 69 19.59 19.15 1.01
CA GLY A 69 18.92 20.20 0.25
C GLY A 69 19.37 20.38 -1.21
N GLN A 70 20.30 19.60 -1.72
CA GLN A 70 20.75 19.66 -3.13
C GLN A 70 19.82 18.85 -4.04
N ILE A 71 18.64 19.38 -4.31
CA ILE A 71 17.66 18.75 -5.21
C ILE A 71 17.54 19.62 -6.47
N ASN A 72 17.77 19.01 -7.64
CA ASN A 72 17.60 19.66 -8.94
C ASN A 72 16.27 19.24 -9.61
N GLU A 73 15.88 19.96 -10.69
CA GLU A 73 14.62 19.72 -11.38
C GLU A 73 14.50 18.30 -11.96
N ASN A 74 15.57 17.71 -12.46
CA ASN A 74 15.56 16.36 -12.99
C ASN A 74 15.27 15.32 -11.91
N LEU A 75 15.86 15.50 -10.73
CA LEU A 75 15.59 14.67 -9.56
C LEU A 75 14.13 14.81 -9.11
N THR A 76 13.59 16.02 -9.09
CA THR A 76 12.19 16.30 -8.75
C THR A 76 11.22 15.53 -9.65
N LYS A 77 11.43 15.56 -10.98
CA LYS A 77 10.63 14.78 -11.94
C LYS A 77 10.80 13.27 -11.72
N GLY A 78 12.03 12.83 -11.46
CA GLY A 78 12.33 11.42 -11.13
C GLY A 78 11.58 10.94 -9.88
N LEU A 79 11.58 11.74 -8.82
CA LEU A 79 10.88 11.43 -7.57
C LEU A 79 9.36 11.35 -7.75
N ARG A 80 8.78 12.23 -8.58
CA ARG A 80 7.34 12.16 -8.88
C ARG A 80 6.97 10.87 -9.61
N ASN A 81 7.77 10.49 -10.60
CA ASN A 81 7.58 9.23 -11.33
C ASN A 81 7.75 8.02 -10.38
N GLN A 82 8.76 8.05 -9.51
CA GLN A 82 8.98 7.02 -8.52
C GLN A 82 7.78 6.88 -7.58
N ALA A 83 7.27 8.01 -7.04
CA ALA A 83 6.08 8.02 -6.19
C ALA A 83 4.86 7.40 -6.89
N LEU A 84 4.64 7.71 -8.17
CA LEU A 84 3.55 7.11 -8.95
C LEU A 84 3.74 5.60 -9.12
N GLN A 85 4.95 5.14 -9.45
CA GLN A 85 5.24 3.72 -9.58
C GLN A 85 5.05 2.96 -8.27
N GLU A 86 5.46 3.54 -7.14
CA GLU A 86 5.24 2.96 -5.80
C GLU A 86 3.75 2.84 -5.48
N LEU A 87 2.94 3.85 -5.78
CA LEU A 87 1.49 3.80 -5.61
C LEU A 87 0.85 2.71 -6.50
N ILE A 88 1.26 2.60 -7.76
CA ILE A 88 0.77 1.57 -8.69
C ILE A 88 1.10 0.18 -8.15
N VAL A 89 2.35 -0.07 -7.74
CA VAL A 89 2.77 -1.36 -7.19
C VAL A 89 2.01 -1.69 -5.90
N ASN A 90 1.86 -0.71 -5.00
CA ASN A 90 1.09 -0.90 -3.77
C ASN A 90 -0.37 -1.29 -4.08
N ARG A 91 -1.01 -0.60 -5.03
CA ARG A 91 -2.39 -0.88 -5.43
C ARG A 91 -2.53 -2.26 -6.08
N LEU A 92 -1.58 -2.64 -6.93
CA LEU A 92 -1.52 -3.98 -7.54
C LEU A 92 -1.44 -5.07 -6.48
N LEU A 93 -0.55 -4.92 -5.49
CA LEU A 93 -0.36 -5.90 -4.42
C LEU A 93 -1.60 -5.99 -3.50
N VAL A 94 -2.26 -4.87 -3.18
CA VAL A 94 -3.50 -4.88 -2.39
C VAL A 94 -4.61 -5.59 -3.17
N THR A 95 -4.83 -5.20 -4.42
CA THR A 95 -5.86 -5.81 -5.28
C THR A 95 -5.63 -7.32 -5.43
N GLU A 96 -4.38 -7.75 -5.61
CA GLU A 96 -4.05 -9.17 -5.70
C GLU A 96 -4.23 -9.90 -4.37
N ALA A 97 -3.84 -9.28 -3.24
CA ALA A 97 -4.08 -9.86 -1.92
C ALA A 97 -5.57 -10.13 -1.67
N GLU A 98 -6.43 -9.20 -2.05
CA GLU A 98 -7.89 -9.35 -1.95
C GLU A 98 -8.41 -10.47 -2.87
N ARG A 99 -7.90 -10.56 -4.11
CA ARG A 99 -8.24 -11.63 -5.05
C ARG A 99 -7.85 -13.02 -4.55
N GLU A 100 -6.70 -13.13 -3.90
CA GLU A 100 -6.22 -14.37 -3.27
C GLU A 100 -6.94 -14.67 -1.93
N GLY A 101 -7.91 -13.83 -1.53
CA GLY A 101 -8.70 -14.02 -0.32
C GLY A 101 -7.95 -13.72 0.98
N ILE A 102 -6.83 -13.02 0.90
CA ILE A 102 -6.08 -12.58 2.08
C ILE A 102 -6.92 -11.54 2.83
N LYS A 103 -7.04 -11.70 4.14
CA LYS A 103 -7.82 -10.80 5.00
C LYS A 103 -6.96 -10.29 6.15
N VAL A 104 -7.30 -9.11 6.62
CA VAL A 104 -6.77 -8.51 7.86
C VAL A 104 -7.92 -8.43 8.85
N THR A 105 -7.80 -9.11 9.98
CA THR A 105 -8.81 -9.05 11.02
C THR A 105 -8.76 -7.72 11.78
N ASN A 106 -9.79 -7.41 12.55
CA ASN A 106 -9.79 -6.19 13.37
C ASN A 106 -8.74 -6.26 14.47
N GLU A 107 -8.50 -7.45 15.03
CA GLU A 107 -7.49 -7.70 16.05
C GLU A 107 -6.09 -7.45 15.50
N GLU A 108 -5.77 -7.96 14.31
CA GLU A 108 -4.48 -7.73 13.64
C GLU A 108 -4.25 -6.25 13.35
N LEU A 109 -5.29 -5.55 12.87
CA LEU A 109 -5.24 -4.11 12.62
C LEU A 109 -4.98 -3.34 13.91
N GLN A 110 -5.75 -3.64 14.97
CA GLN A 110 -5.60 -3.00 16.27
C GLN A 110 -4.20 -3.22 16.84
N GLU A 111 -3.69 -4.45 16.83
CA GLU A 111 -2.34 -4.75 17.29
C GLU A 111 -1.28 -3.99 16.49
N ALA A 112 -1.42 -3.91 15.17
CA ALA A 112 -0.48 -3.17 14.34
C ALA A 112 -0.47 -1.68 14.69
N ILE A 113 -1.65 -1.06 14.86
CA ILE A 113 -1.79 0.35 15.24
C ILE A 113 -1.20 0.60 16.64
N MET A 114 -1.48 -0.28 17.58
CA MET A 114 -0.97 -0.17 18.96
C MET A 114 0.55 -0.29 19.08
N ARG A 115 1.23 -0.82 18.05
CA ARG A 115 2.70 -0.94 18.00
C ARG A 115 3.39 0.24 17.30
N ILE A 116 2.64 1.19 16.72
CA ILE A 116 3.24 2.34 16.03
C ILE A 116 3.90 3.27 17.08
N PRO A 117 5.22 3.50 17.00
CA PRO A 117 5.95 4.28 18.00
C PRO A 117 5.39 5.69 18.23
N ALA A 118 4.88 6.34 17.16
CA ALA A 118 4.29 7.67 17.22
C ALA A 118 3.05 7.77 18.10
N PHE A 119 2.42 6.64 18.44
CA PHE A 119 1.21 6.57 19.28
C PHE A 119 1.49 6.06 20.69
N LEU A 120 2.77 5.85 21.02
CA LEU A 120 3.16 5.33 22.32
C LEU A 120 3.52 6.45 23.30
N GLN A 121 3.15 6.23 24.57
CA GLN A 121 3.63 6.97 25.73
C GLN A 121 4.19 5.97 26.75
N ASN A 122 5.43 6.11 27.12
CA ASN A 122 6.10 5.16 28.00
C ASN A 122 6.01 3.69 27.54
N GLY A 123 6.11 3.46 26.22
CA GLY A 123 6.03 2.12 25.61
C GLY A 123 4.62 1.53 25.50
N ARG A 124 3.57 2.28 25.89
CA ARG A 124 2.17 1.85 25.81
C ARG A 124 1.37 2.75 24.87
N PHE A 125 0.42 2.16 24.15
CA PHE A 125 -0.49 2.91 23.28
C PHE A 125 -1.28 3.95 24.07
N ASN A 126 -1.33 5.18 23.55
CA ASN A 126 -2.08 6.28 24.13
C ASN A 126 -3.08 6.82 23.10
N LYS A 127 -4.37 6.63 23.39
CA LYS A 127 -5.47 7.06 22.50
C LYS A 127 -5.45 8.57 22.23
N GLN A 128 -5.14 9.40 23.23
CA GLN A 128 -5.09 10.86 23.04
C GLN A 128 -3.93 11.28 22.12
N ILE A 129 -2.79 10.58 22.20
CA ILE A 129 -1.66 10.84 21.28
C ILE A 129 -2.05 10.41 19.87
N TYR A 130 -2.69 9.23 19.72
CA TYR A 130 -3.20 8.76 18.44
C TYR A 130 -4.12 9.80 17.79
N GLU A 131 -5.18 10.22 18.49
CA GLU A 131 -6.16 11.19 18.00
C GLU A 131 -5.49 12.53 17.61
N ARG A 132 -4.67 13.12 18.51
CA ARG A 132 -3.95 14.37 18.23
C ARG A 132 -2.97 14.25 17.05
N THR A 133 -2.35 13.09 16.88
CA THR A 133 -1.42 12.88 15.77
C THR A 133 -2.17 12.83 14.45
N LEU A 134 -3.31 12.17 14.40
CA LEU A 134 -4.16 12.14 13.21
C LEU A 134 -4.74 13.52 12.89
N ASP A 135 -5.23 14.25 13.89
CA ASP A 135 -5.73 15.62 13.71
C ASP A 135 -4.66 16.54 13.11
N ARG A 136 -3.41 16.42 13.57
CA ARG A 136 -2.29 17.23 13.05
C ARG A 136 -2.03 17.03 11.56
N ILE A 137 -2.30 15.83 11.05
CA ILE A 137 -2.15 15.49 9.62
C ILE A 137 -3.47 15.54 8.86
N ASN A 138 -4.54 16.07 9.47
CA ASN A 138 -5.90 16.13 8.92
C ASN A 138 -6.42 14.78 8.41
N MET A 139 -6.16 13.71 9.15
CA MET A 139 -6.58 12.35 8.80
C MET A 139 -7.59 11.82 9.83
N SER A 140 -8.75 11.35 9.38
CA SER A 140 -9.69 10.70 10.27
C SER A 140 -9.21 9.31 10.71
N PRO A 141 -9.58 8.83 11.91
CA PRO A 141 -9.28 7.45 12.34
C PRO A 141 -9.72 6.40 11.32
N ALA A 142 -10.91 6.53 10.75
CA ALA A 142 -11.43 5.59 9.76
C ALA A 142 -10.55 5.52 8.49
N LEU A 143 -10.09 6.68 7.99
CA LEU A 143 -9.22 6.74 6.82
C LEU A 143 -7.84 6.16 7.14
N PHE A 144 -7.29 6.46 8.32
CA PHE A 144 -6.03 5.91 8.79
C PHE A 144 -6.10 4.38 8.93
N GLU A 145 -7.15 3.87 9.58
CA GLU A 145 -7.35 2.42 9.75
C GLU A 145 -7.53 1.70 8.42
N ALA A 146 -8.24 2.31 7.46
CA ALA A 146 -8.36 1.77 6.10
C ALA A 146 -6.98 1.68 5.42
N SER A 147 -6.16 2.73 5.49
CA SER A 147 -4.81 2.73 4.93
C SER A 147 -3.88 1.71 5.61
N GLN A 148 -4.01 1.53 6.94
CA GLN A 148 -3.26 0.51 7.67
C GLN A 148 -3.71 -0.91 7.29
N ARG A 149 -4.98 -1.12 7.00
CA ARG A 149 -5.50 -2.40 6.52
C ARG A 149 -4.92 -2.75 5.15
N GLU A 150 -4.90 -1.82 4.21
CA GLU A 150 -4.25 -2.00 2.89
C GLU A 150 -2.75 -2.31 3.05
N TYR A 151 -2.06 -1.58 3.91
CA TYR A 151 -0.65 -1.84 4.22
C TYR A 151 -0.41 -3.26 4.74
N LEU A 152 -1.24 -3.74 5.66
CA LEU A 152 -1.15 -5.09 6.22
C LEU A 152 -1.49 -6.17 5.18
N LEU A 153 -2.49 -5.94 4.30
CA LEU A 153 -2.79 -6.84 3.19
C LEU A 153 -1.58 -7.02 2.29
N ARG A 154 -0.95 -5.92 1.89
CA ARG A 154 0.27 -5.93 1.08
C ARG A 154 1.40 -6.69 1.78
N LEU A 155 1.66 -6.42 3.06
CA LEU A 155 2.70 -7.11 3.81
C LEU A 155 2.47 -8.62 3.92
N LYS A 156 1.22 -9.05 4.10
CA LYS A 156 0.86 -10.48 4.14
C LYS A 156 1.15 -11.15 2.80
N LEU A 157 0.76 -10.54 1.68
CA LEU A 157 1.04 -11.08 0.35
C LEU A 157 2.55 -11.13 0.07
N GLU A 158 3.28 -10.04 0.35
CA GLU A 158 4.74 -10.02 0.19
C GLU A 158 5.42 -11.10 1.02
N ARG A 159 4.96 -11.33 2.24
CA ARG A 159 5.48 -12.39 3.11
C ARG A 159 5.22 -13.76 2.51
N LEU A 160 4.01 -14.06 2.05
CA LEU A 160 3.68 -15.32 1.40
C LEU A 160 4.60 -15.60 0.20
N VAL A 161 4.83 -14.60 -0.64
CA VAL A 161 5.75 -14.73 -1.79
C VAL A 161 7.18 -14.98 -1.33
N LYS A 162 7.68 -14.26 -0.32
CA LYS A 162 9.03 -14.43 0.21
C LYS A 162 9.22 -15.78 0.89
N ASP A 163 8.23 -16.22 1.67
CA ASP A 163 8.28 -17.49 2.42
C ASP A 163 8.16 -18.72 1.49
N SER A 164 7.66 -18.54 0.27
CA SER A 164 7.67 -19.61 -0.76
C SER A 164 9.07 -19.89 -1.33
N VAL A 165 10.05 -19.01 -1.08
CA VAL A 165 11.42 -19.15 -1.60
C VAL A 165 12.26 -19.97 -0.64
N ALA A 166 12.79 -21.09 -1.14
CA ALA A 166 13.75 -21.92 -0.44
C ALA A 166 15.08 -21.96 -1.20
N VAL A 167 16.19 -22.05 -0.48
CA VAL A 167 17.54 -22.19 -1.03
C VAL A 167 18.16 -23.48 -0.49
N GLY A 168 18.40 -24.44 -1.38
CA GLY A 168 19.08 -25.70 -1.04
C GLY A 168 20.58 -25.51 -0.89
N ASP A 169 21.23 -26.45 -0.16
CA ASP A 169 22.67 -26.39 0.07
C ASP A 169 23.50 -26.50 -1.22
N ALA A 170 23.08 -27.36 -2.15
CA ALA A 170 23.76 -27.48 -3.44
C ALA A 170 23.71 -26.19 -4.28
N GLU A 171 22.54 -25.52 -4.29
CA GLU A 171 22.36 -24.23 -4.96
C GLU A 171 23.24 -23.16 -4.30
N LEU A 172 23.26 -23.14 -2.96
CA LEU A 172 24.05 -22.18 -2.19
C LEU A 172 25.56 -22.30 -2.48
N VAL A 173 26.10 -23.54 -2.48
CA VAL A 173 27.47 -23.80 -2.83
C VAL A 173 27.77 -23.35 -4.26
N ALA A 174 26.94 -23.74 -5.23
CA ALA A 174 27.11 -23.36 -6.63
C ALA A 174 27.08 -21.81 -6.82
N ALA A 175 26.18 -21.12 -6.15
CA ALA A 175 26.09 -19.66 -6.18
C ALA A 175 27.34 -19.02 -5.57
N TYR A 176 27.82 -19.54 -4.44
CA TYR A 176 29.04 -19.04 -3.79
C TYR A 176 30.27 -19.18 -4.69
N MET A 177 30.49 -20.37 -5.24
CA MET A 177 31.63 -20.64 -6.15
C MET A 177 31.59 -19.79 -7.41
N LYS A 178 30.39 -19.58 -7.98
CA LYS A 178 30.22 -18.69 -9.13
C LYS A 178 30.62 -17.24 -8.82
N ARG A 179 30.34 -16.75 -7.61
CA ARG A 179 30.65 -15.37 -7.20
C ARG A 179 32.09 -15.22 -6.70
N ASN A 180 32.70 -16.30 -6.27
CA ASN A 180 34.04 -16.32 -5.70
C ASN A 180 34.90 -17.38 -6.41
N PRO A 181 35.30 -17.17 -7.69
CA PRO A 181 36.04 -18.19 -8.48
C PRO A 181 37.37 -18.59 -7.87
N ASN A 182 37.96 -17.71 -7.05
CA ASN A 182 39.28 -17.94 -6.41
C ASN A 182 39.17 -18.38 -4.93
N ALA A 183 37.95 -18.73 -4.46
CA ALA A 183 37.76 -19.18 -3.08
C ALA A 183 38.58 -20.45 -2.79
N LYS A 184 39.22 -20.47 -1.63
CA LYS A 184 39.95 -21.64 -1.14
C LYS A 184 39.01 -22.65 -0.47
N PRO A 185 39.38 -23.92 -0.39
CA PRO A 185 38.68 -24.90 0.42
C PRO A 185 38.49 -24.37 1.86
N GLY A 186 37.28 -24.39 2.37
CA GLY A 186 36.93 -23.88 3.71
C GLY A 186 36.50 -22.40 3.79
N ASP A 187 36.71 -21.60 2.77
CA ASP A 187 36.25 -20.19 2.79
C ASP A 187 34.72 -20.12 2.75
N PHE A 188 34.06 -21.02 2.03
CA PHE A 188 32.59 -21.14 2.02
C PHE A 188 32.05 -21.43 3.43
N GLU A 189 32.64 -22.40 4.14
CA GLU A 189 32.15 -22.78 5.47
C GLU A 189 32.22 -21.60 6.47
N LYS A 190 33.27 -20.77 6.38
CA LYS A 190 33.41 -19.56 7.23
C LYS A 190 32.36 -18.51 6.94
N SER A 191 31.91 -18.42 5.70
CA SER A 191 30.92 -17.38 5.25
C SER A 191 29.54 -17.95 4.99
N ARG A 192 29.32 -19.26 5.20
CA ARG A 192 28.10 -19.98 4.80
C ARG A 192 26.83 -19.30 5.29
N GLU A 193 26.74 -18.98 6.58
CA GLU A 193 25.53 -18.42 7.15
C GLU A 193 25.24 -17.00 6.64
N SER A 194 26.24 -16.12 6.61
CA SER A 194 26.08 -14.76 6.09
C SER A 194 25.77 -14.75 4.58
N PHE A 195 26.40 -15.66 3.83
CA PHE A 195 26.11 -15.82 2.41
C PHE A 195 24.71 -16.38 2.18
N ARG A 196 24.26 -17.38 2.96
CA ARG A 196 22.91 -17.92 2.90
C ARG A 196 21.86 -16.82 3.10
N GLN A 197 22.03 -16.01 4.14
CA GLN A 197 21.08 -14.91 4.44
C GLN A 197 21.02 -13.89 3.31
N SER A 198 22.18 -13.47 2.79
CA SER A 198 22.24 -12.49 1.70
C SER A 198 21.67 -13.05 0.39
N TYR A 199 21.98 -14.31 0.07
CA TYR A 199 21.52 -14.99 -1.14
C TYR A 199 20.01 -15.28 -1.08
N LEU A 200 19.50 -15.72 0.06
CA LEU A 200 18.06 -15.90 0.27
C LEU A 200 17.32 -14.57 0.13
N ALA A 201 17.81 -13.50 0.75
CA ALA A 201 17.21 -12.18 0.63
C ALA A 201 17.18 -11.66 -0.81
N GLU A 202 18.21 -11.97 -1.62
CA GLU A 202 18.24 -11.66 -3.05
C GLU A 202 17.19 -12.47 -3.81
N LYS A 203 17.15 -13.78 -3.62
CA LYS A 203 16.16 -14.67 -4.25
C LYS A 203 14.72 -14.26 -3.90
N GLN A 204 14.48 -13.85 -2.66
CA GLN A 204 13.19 -13.34 -2.22
C GLN A 204 12.79 -12.04 -2.92
N ARG A 205 13.74 -11.11 -3.12
CA ARG A 205 13.49 -9.88 -3.90
C ARG A 205 13.20 -10.18 -5.36
N ASP A 206 13.96 -11.12 -5.96
CA ASP A 206 13.76 -11.53 -7.35
C ASP A 206 12.38 -12.19 -7.53
N ALA A 207 12.00 -13.07 -6.61
CA ALA A 207 10.68 -13.71 -6.60
C ALA A 207 9.55 -12.68 -6.47
N LEU A 208 9.68 -11.72 -5.56
CA LEU A 208 8.69 -10.65 -5.40
C LEU A 208 8.60 -9.79 -6.67
N THR A 209 9.73 -9.44 -7.27
CA THR A 209 9.78 -8.66 -8.52
C THR A 209 9.12 -9.41 -9.66
N ALA A 210 9.41 -10.72 -9.81
CA ALA A 210 8.79 -11.57 -10.81
C ALA A 210 7.28 -11.70 -10.58
N TYR A 211 6.86 -11.83 -9.32
CA TYR A 211 5.46 -11.89 -8.94
C TYR A 211 4.71 -10.60 -9.29
N ILE A 212 5.29 -9.42 -8.97
CA ILE A 212 4.71 -8.11 -9.33
C ILE A 212 4.55 -8.01 -10.84
N ARG A 213 5.56 -8.40 -11.63
CA ARG A 213 5.46 -8.42 -13.10
C ARG A 213 4.31 -9.32 -13.57
N SER A 214 4.14 -10.49 -12.97
CA SER A 214 3.04 -11.40 -13.32
C SER A 214 1.67 -10.79 -12.99
N ILE A 215 1.54 -10.04 -11.90
CA ILE A 215 0.30 -9.31 -11.57
C ILE A 215 0.02 -8.23 -12.61
N GLN A 216 1.03 -7.48 -13.03
CA GLN A 216 0.90 -6.41 -14.04
C GLN A 216 0.39 -6.92 -15.39
N THR A 217 0.62 -8.18 -15.74
CA THR A 217 0.06 -8.78 -16.97
C THR A 217 -1.42 -9.15 -16.83
N ARG A 218 -1.92 -9.32 -15.61
CA ARG A 218 -3.30 -9.73 -15.31
C ARG A 218 -4.21 -8.57 -14.93
N ILE A 219 -3.67 -7.58 -14.24
CA ILE A 219 -4.40 -6.39 -13.79
C ILE A 219 -4.02 -5.21 -14.68
N PRO A 220 -4.96 -4.64 -15.46
CA PRO A 220 -4.65 -3.53 -16.35
C PRO A 220 -4.28 -2.28 -15.56
N VAL A 221 -3.21 -1.62 -15.97
CA VAL A 221 -2.76 -0.33 -15.43
C VAL A 221 -2.86 0.72 -16.55
N LYS A 222 -3.59 1.81 -16.29
CA LYS A 222 -3.70 2.96 -17.17
C LYS A 222 -3.18 4.19 -16.45
N ILE A 223 -2.21 4.88 -17.04
CA ILE A 223 -1.64 6.13 -16.51
C ILE A 223 -2.18 7.27 -17.37
N GLU A 224 -2.66 8.34 -16.73
CA GLU A 224 -3.13 9.54 -17.43
C GLU A 224 -1.95 10.46 -17.76
N ASP A 225 -1.75 10.76 -19.04
CA ASP A 225 -0.61 11.55 -19.53
C ASP A 225 -0.47 12.95 -18.90
N LYS A 226 -1.57 13.52 -18.40
CA LYS A 226 -1.57 14.82 -17.70
C LYS A 226 -0.89 14.76 -16.34
N ALA A 227 -0.85 13.59 -15.70
CA ALA A 227 -0.34 13.40 -14.36
C ALA A 227 1.18 13.61 -14.22
N LEU A 228 1.91 13.44 -15.33
CA LEU A 228 3.37 13.51 -15.35
C LEU A 228 3.89 14.88 -15.84
N LYS A 229 2.99 15.76 -16.30
CA LYS A 229 3.35 17.06 -16.92
C LYS A 229 3.17 18.27 -16.03
N SER A 230 2.67 18.10 -14.82
CA SER A 230 2.43 19.19 -13.86
C SER A 230 3.43 19.18 -12.71
#